data_375015f9762a9350de17c1f6a9c6fbcc
#
_entry.id   375015f9762a9350de17c1f6a9c6fbcc
#
_cell.length_a   1.000
_cell.length_b   1.000
_cell.length_c   1.000
_cell.angle_alpha   90.00
_cell.angle_beta   90.00
_cell.angle_gamma   90.00
#
_symmetry.space_group_name_H-M   'P 1'
#
loop_
_entity.id
_entity.type
_entity.pdbx_description
1 polymer ?
#
loop_
_entity_poly.entity_id
_entity_poly.type
_entity_poly.pdbx_seq_one_letter_code
_entity_poly.pdbx_strand_id
1 'polypeptide(L)'
;MKVGEIFCKSALVKSNIPGIDYALNPYLGCEHGCVYCYASFMQRYYHQKEIWGEFVDVKVNFVERLRLQIKRTKPGLVYLSSVTDPYQPLEKKYKLTRECLKILAELKFPVSIQTKSDLVLRDLDILKQIDDCEVGFTIITLDEKIRSKFEPVSSTIEQRFEALKILNKNKITTFAFLGPVLPYFSDNKKTINSLLKKLSQLGVGKVYLDKINYKGRNWNRISKLIKTDFPEIFNYYLWTKNSKGLYSKKLKNTISECIQDLRLNVEVVF
;
A
#
# COMPACT_ATOMS: atom_id res chain seq x y z
N MET A 1 -20.18 -4.07 -7.24
CA MET A 1 -18.81 -4.22 -7.74
C MET A 1 -18.78 -5.15 -8.94
N LYS A 2 -18.07 -4.79 -10.01
CA LYS A 2 -17.89 -5.59 -11.23
C LYS A 2 -16.65 -6.44 -11.11
N VAL A 3 -16.75 -7.75 -11.25
CA VAL A 3 -15.64 -8.68 -11.24
C VAL A 3 -15.51 -9.31 -12.62
N GLY A 4 -14.35 -9.15 -13.25
CA GLY A 4 -14.00 -9.77 -14.52
C GLY A 4 -12.93 -10.84 -14.32
N GLU A 5 -12.86 -11.80 -15.22
CA GLU A 5 -11.75 -12.75 -15.32
C GLU A 5 -11.02 -12.51 -16.63
N ILE A 6 -9.71 -12.35 -16.56
CA ILE A 6 -8.87 -12.05 -17.72
C ILE A 6 -7.64 -12.95 -17.76
N PHE A 7 -7.03 -13.07 -18.93
CA PHE A 7 -5.76 -13.74 -19.12
C PHE A 7 -4.63 -12.72 -19.23
N CYS A 8 -3.52 -12.96 -18.54
CA CYS A 8 -2.32 -12.15 -18.67
C CYS A 8 -1.24 -12.86 -19.50
N LYS A 9 -0.42 -12.05 -20.17
CA LYS A 9 0.77 -12.53 -20.92
C LYS A 9 1.96 -12.77 -20.00
N SER A 10 2.07 -11.98 -18.93
CA SER A 10 3.20 -11.98 -18.00
C SER A 10 2.69 -11.80 -16.56
N ALA A 11 3.28 -12.54 -15.61
CA ALA A 11 3.01 -12.41 -14.19
C ALA A 11 4.13 -11.64 -13.48
N LEU A 12 5.39 -12.02 -13.70
CA LEU A 12 6.55 -11.38 -13.13
C LEU A 12 7.06 -10.30 -14.09
N VAL A 13 7.09 -9.06 -13.64
CA VAL A 13 7.54 -7.89 -14.43
C VAL A 13 8.70 -7.20 -13.73
N LYS A 14 9.69 -6.72 -14.50
CA LYS A 14 10.74 -5.86 -13.94
C LYS A 14 10.14 -4.62 -13.31
N SER A 15 10.64 -4.25 -12.13
CA SER A 15 10.20 -3.06 -11.41
C SER A 15 11.05 -1.85 -11.77
N ASN A 16 10.43 -0.67 -11.76
CA ASN A 16 11.13 0.62 -11.80
C ASN A 16 11.18 1.29 -10.41
N ILE A 17 10.74 0.59 -9.37
CA ILE A 17 10.83 1.08 -7.99
C ILE A 17 12.25 0.83 -7.49
N PRO A 18 12.96 1.86 -7.00
CA PRO A 18 14.32 1.70 -6.48
C PRO A 18 14.40 0.59 -5.42
N GLY A 19 15.39 -0.30 -5.55
CA GLY A 19 15.60 -1.41 -4.63
C GLY A 19 14.68 -2.62 -4.84
N ILE A 20 13.77 -2.59 -5.81
CA ILE A 20 12.85 -3.69 -6.15
C ILE A 20 13.18 -4.22 -7.54
N ASP A 21 13.45 -5.52 -7.66
CA ASP A 21 13.78 -6.14 -8.94
C ASP A 21 12.54 -6.48 -9.77
N TYR A 22 11.51 -7.00 -9.11
CA TYR A 22 10.29 -7.48 -9.78
C TYR A 22 9.03 -7.04 -9.07
N ALA A 23 7.93 -6.97 -9.82
CA ALA A 23 6.59 -6.74 -9.29
C ALA A 23 5.63 -7.84 -9.76
N LEU A 24 4.74 -8.26 -8.86
CA LEU A 24 3.61 -9.15 -9.13
C LEU A 24 2.30 -8.40 -8.90
N ASN A 25 1.42 -8.37 -9.91
CA ASN A 25 0.10 -7.74 -9.82
C ASN A 25 -0.97 -8.73 -10.31
N PRO A 26 -1.46 -9.63 -9.45
CA PRO A 26 -2.43 -10.67 -9.83
C PRO A 26 -3.81 -10.13 -10.20
N TYR A 27 -4.08 -8.89 -9.83
CA TYR A 27 -5.34 -8.21 -10.09
C TYR A 27 -5.12 -6.92 -10.88
N LEU A 28 -6.15 -6.46 -11.58
CA LEU A 28 -6.28 -5.13 -12.16
C LEU A 28 -7.48 -4.44 -11.49
N GLY A 29 -7.28 -3.27 -10.92
CA GLY A 29 -8.23 -2.65 -10.00
C GLY A 29 -8.01 -3.09 -8.55
N CYS A 30 -8.77 -2.50 -7.61
CA CYS A 30 -8.61 -2.77 -6.18
C CYS A 30 -9.90 -2.42 -5.43
N GLU A 31 -10.50 -3.39 -4.74
CA GLU A 31 -11.72 -3.23 -3.96
C GLU A 31 -11.58 -2.24 -2.79
N HIS A 32 -10.37 -2.04 -2.27
CA HIS A 32 -10.17 -1.07 -1.19
C HIS A 32 -10.68 0.33 -1.55
N GLY A 33 -10.72 0.69 -2.83
CA GLY A 33 -11.33 1.91 -3.32
C GLY A 33 -10.75 3.20 -2.76
N CYS A 34 -9.52 3.17 -2.25
CA CYS A 34 -8.89 4.32 -1.59
C CYS A 34 -9.02 5.59 -2.42
N VAL A 35 -9.54 6.66 -1.81
CA VAL A 35 -9.85 7.92 -2.48
C VAL A 35 -8.61 8.56 -3.11
N TYR A 36 -7.47 8.44 -2.45
CA TYR A 36 -6.18 8.99 -2.87
C TYR A 36 -5.38 8.08 -3.81
N CYS A 37 -5.87 6.87 -4.15
CA CYS A 37 -5.07 5.86 -4.83
C CYS A 37 -4.51 6.36 -6.17
N TYR A 38 -3.18 6.37 -6.28
CA TYR A 38 -2.50 6.76 -7.51
C TYR A 38 -2.73 5.74 -8.63
N ALA A 39 -2.90 4.45 -8.30
CA ALA A 39 -3.11 3.37 -9.26
C ALA A 39 -4.39 3.54 -10.10
N SER A 40 -5.27 4.47 -9.71
CA SER A 40 -6.41 4.89 -10.54
C SER A 40 -5.99 5.44 -11.92
N PHE A 41 -4.68 5.74 -12.15
CA PHE A 41 -4.19 6.07 -13.49
C PHE A 41 -4.38 4.92 -14.48
N MET A 42 -4.44 3.66 -14.02
CA MET A 42 -4.68 2.47 -14.85
C MET A 42 -6.03 2.52 -15.58
N GLN A 43 -7.00 3.26 -15.06
CA GLN A 43 -8.29 3.49 -15.73
C GLN A 43 -8.16 4.23 -17.07
N ARG A 44 -6.99 4.79 -17.37
CA ARG A 44 -6.65 5.37 -18.68
C ARG A 44 -6.64 4.31 -19.78
N TYR A 45 -6.31 3.07 -19.42
CA TYR A 45 -6.16 1.95 -20.34
C TYR A 45 -7.32 0.95 -20.24
N TYR A 46 -7.91 0.82 -19.03
CA TYR A 46 -8.93 -0.17 -18.69
C TYR A 46 -10.02 0.48 -17.86
N HIS A 47 -11.26 0.05 -18.03
CA HIS A 47 -12.38 0.49 -17.19
C HIS A 47 -12.52 2.02 -17.09
N GLN A 48 -12.50 2.71 -18.23
CA GLN A 48 -12.49 4.18 -18.26
C GLN A 48 -13.76 4.81 -17.70
N LYS A 49 -14.88 4.09 -17.72
CA LYS A 49 -16.21 4.56 -17.29
C LYS A 49 -16.57 4.16 -15.87
N GLU A 50 -15.87 3.16 -15.33
CA GLU A 50 -16.12 2.65 -13.98
C GLU A 50 -15.51 3.55 -12.90
N ILE A 51 -16.02 3.43 -11.67
CA ILE A 51 -15.46 4.10 -10.50
C ILE A 51 -14.35 3.21 -9.91
N TRP A 52 -13.23 3.83 -9.52
CA TRP A 52 -12.15 3.11 -8.83
C TRP A 52 -12.64 2.56 -7.50
N GLY A 53 -12.47 1.26 -7.30
CA GLY A 53 -13.00 0.52 -6.16
C GLY A 53 -14.24 -0.30 -6.50
N GLU A 54 -14.87 -0.07 -7.66
CA GLU A 54 -16.08 -0.78 -8.07
C GLU A 54 -15.85 -1.82 -9.16
N PHE A 55 -14.60 -2.05 -9.53
CA PHE A 55 -14.21 -3.10 -10.47
C PHE A 55 -12.90 -3.78 -10.08
N VAL A 56 -12.78 -5.06 -10.37
CA VAL A 56 -11.53 -5.83 -10.33
C VAL A 56 -11.55 -6.89 -11.43
N ASP A 57 -10.49 -6.93 -12.24
CA ASP A 57 -10.22 -8.05 -13.12
C ASP A 57 -9.19 -9.00 -12.47
N VAL A 58 -9.56 -10.25 -12.39
CA VAL A 58 -8.76 -11.34 -11.83
C VAL A 58 -7.97 -11.99 -12.96
N LYS A 59 -6.67 -12.05 -12.87
CA LYS A 59 -5.81 -12.70 -13.86
C LYS A 59 -5.76 -14.21 -13.60
N VAL A 60 -6.75 -14.95 -14.09
CA VAL A 60 -6.98 -16.34 -13.73
C VAL A 60 -5.83 -17.30 -14.07
N ASN A 61 -5.01 -16.97 -15.06
CA ASN A 61 -3.81 -17.76 -15.43
C ASN A 61 -2.52 -17.25 -14.76
N PHE A 62 -2.61 -16.34 -13.77
CA PHE A 62 -1.45 -15.64 -13.23
C PHE A 62 -0.41 -16.57 -12.60
N VAL A 63 -0.87 -17.55 -11.84
CA VAL A 63 -0.02 -18.51 -11.13
C VAL A 63 0.73 -19.40 -12.13
N GLU A 64 0.05 -19.87 -13.18
CA GLU A 64 0.66 -20.65 -14.27
C GLU A 64 1.75 -19.84 -14.97
N ARG A 65 1.45 -18.58 -15.32
CA ARG A 65 2.43 -17.68 -15.95
C ARG A 65 3.63 -17.43 -15.05
N LEU A 66 3.42 -17.24 -13.74
CA LEU A 66 4.52 -17.11 -12.80
C LEU A 66 5.41 -18.35 -12.80
N ARG A 67 4.84 -19.57 -12.71
CA ARG A 67 5.62 -20.83 -12.73
C ARG A 67 6.51 -20.97 -13.98
N LEU A 68 6.00 -20.55 -15.14
CA LEU A 68 6.76 -20.61 -16.40
C LEU A 68 7.89 -19.58 -16.45
N GLN A 69 7.66 -18.37 -15.97
CA GLN A 69 8.62 -17.27 -16.04
C GLN A 69 9.74 -17.40 -15.01
N ILE A 70 9.39 -17.72 -13.77
CA ILE A 70 10.30 -17.66 -12.64
C ILE A 70 11.46 -18.67 -12.74
N LYS A 71 11.24 -19.82 -13.38
CA LYS A 71 12.27 -20.82 -13.63
C LYS A 71 13.46 -20.32 -14.47
N ARG A 72 13.23 -19.23 -15.24
CA ARG A 72 14.23 -18.63 -16.13
C ARG A 72 14.68 -17.24 -15.63
N THR A 73 14.25 -16.88 -14.44
CA THR A 73 14.50 -15.56 -13.85
C THR A 73 15.52 -15.70 -12.71
N LYS A 74 16.50 -14.82 -12.69
CA LYS A 74 17.45 -14.77 -11.55
C LYS A 74 16.70 -14.34 -10.29
N PRO A 75 17.00 -14.92 -9.11
CA PRO A 75 16.47 -14.46 -7.85
C PRO A 75 16.70 -12.96 -7.66
N GLY A 76 15.69 -12.27 -7.14
CA GLY A 76 15.70 -10.84 -6.86
C GLY A 76 14.45 -10.48 -6.08
N LEU A 77 14.43 -9.32 -5.44
CA LEU A 77 13.35 -8.88 -4.58
C LEU A 77 12.04 -8.70 -5.35
N VAL A 78 11.02 -9.45 -4.94
CA VAL A 78 9.68 -9.43 -5.54
C VAL A 78 8.74 -8.60 -4.68
N TYR A 79 8.23 -7.50 -5.22
CA TYR A 79 7.25 -6.65 -4.57
C TYR A 79 5.82 -7.07 -4.95
N LEU A 80 5.02 -7.40 -3.95
CA LEU A 80 3.63 -7.73 -4.12
C LEU A 80 2.76 -6.49 -3.95
N SER A 81 2.30 -6.10 -4.89
CA SER A 81 1.39 -5.41 -5.79
C SER A 81 1.68 -3.91 -5.81
N SER A 82 2.28 -3.45 -6.91
CA SER A 82 2.59 -2.03 -7.11
C SER A 82 1.39 -1.17 -7.55
N VAL A 83 0.34 -1.76 -8.15
CA VAL A 83 -0.82 -1.03 -8.70
C VAL A 83 -2.17 -1.61 -8.28
N THR A 84 -2.17 -2.49 -7.29
CA THR A 84 -3.37 -3.08 -6.65
C THR A 84 -3.02 -3.38 -5.19
N ASP A 85 -3.92 -4.00 -4.43
CA ASP A 85 -3.56 -4.56 -3.11
C ASP A 85 -3.58 -6.09 -3.21
N PRO A 86 -2.50 -6.78 -2.76
CA PRO A 86 -2.39 -8.24 -2.87
C PRO A 86 -3.38 -8.98 -1.97
N TYR A 87 -3.92 -8.31 -0.96
CA TYR A 87 -4.87 -8.86 0.00
C TYR A 87 -6.22 -8.12 0.01
N GLN A 88 -6.60 -7.54 -1.15
CA GLN A 88 -7.96 -7.03 -1.31
C GLN A 88 -9.00 -8.14 -1.07
N PRO A 89 -10.27 -7.85 -0.75
CA PRO A 89 -11.27 -8.85 -0.35
C PRO A 89 -11.41 -10.05 -1.31
N LEU A 90 -11.30 -9.86 -2.63
CA LEU A 90 -11.35 -10.94 -3.62
C LEU A 90 -10.26 -12.00 -3.45
N GLU A 91 -9.13 -11.64 -2.84
CA GLU A 91 -8.05 -12.58 -2.56
C GLU A 91 -8.50 -13.71 -1.60
N LYS A 92 -9.54 -13.49 -0.78
CA LYS A 92 -10.15 -14.55 0.04
C LYS A 92 -10.68 -15.70 -0.83
N LYS A 93 -11.25 -15.36 -2.00
CA LYS A 93 -11.83 -16.33 -2.95
C LYS A 93 -10.79 -16.91 -3.90
N TYR A 94 -10.04 -16.05 -4.59
CA TYR A 94 -9.16 -16.47 -5.69
C TYR A 94 -7.80 -16.99 -5.23
N LYS A 95 -7.30 -16.55 -4.08
CA LYS A 95 -6.04 -17.00 -3.45
C LYS A 95 -4.80 -16.90 -4.36
N LEU A 96 -4.80 -15.99 -5.33
CA LEU A 96 -3.70 -15.85 -6.29
C LEU A 96 -2.40 -15.40 -5.61
N THR A 97 -2.48 -14.47 -4.66
CA THR A 97 -1.33 -14.03 -3.86
C THR A 97 -0.75 -15.19 -3.07
N ARG A 98 -1.60 -15.97 -2.39
CA ARG A 98 -1.17 -17.16 -1.65
C ARG A 98 -0.43 -18.17 -2.52
N GLU A 99 -0.97 -18.50 -3.70
CA GLU A 99 -0.33 -19.43 -4.62
C GLU A 99 0.99 -18.88 -5.20
N CYS A 100 1.08 -17.58 -5.43
CA CYS A 100 2.34 -16.93 -5.81
C CYS A 100 3.39 -17.04 -4.71
N LEU A 101 3.01 -16.79 -3.44
CA LEU A 101 3.92 -16.88 -2.30
C LEU A 101 4.49 -18.30 -2.13
N LYS A 102 3.69 -19.35 -2.33
CA LYS A 102 4.19 -20.73 -2.31
C LYS A 102 5.33 -20.95 -3.32
N ILE A 103 5.16 -20.43 -4.55
CA ILE A 103 6.18 -20.55 -5.61
C ILE A 103 7.44 -19.75 -5.23
N LEU A 104 7.27 -18.54 -4.68
CA LEU A 104 8.39 -17.70 -4.28
C LEU A 104 9.18 -18.32 -3.12
N ALA A 105 8.50 -18.91 -2.14
CA ALA A 105 9.10 -19.64 -1.04
C ALA A 105 9.90 -20.88 -1.53
N GLU A 106 9.31 -21.70 -2.39
CA GLU A 106 9.95 -22.89 -2.98
C GLU A 106 11.24 -22.53 -3.73
N LEU A 107 11.24 -21.41 -4.45
CA LEU A 107 12.36 -20.97 -5.29
C LEU A 107 13.25 -19.93 -4.61
N LYS A 108 13.06 -19.68 -3.31
CA LYS A 108 13.86 -18.78 -2.46
C LYS A 108 14.00 -17.35 -3.00
N PHE A 109 12.91 -16.80 -3.53
CA PHE A 109 12.87 -15.39 -3.89
C PHE A 109 12.57 -14.54 -2.65
N PRO A 110 13.33 -13.46 -2.39
CA PRO A 110 12.98 -12.49 -1.37
C PRO A 110 11.68 -11.75 -1.72
N VAL A 111 10.88 -11.43 -0.71
CA VAL A 111 9.53 -10.88 -0.88
C VAL A 111 9.31 -9.66 -0.03
N SER A 112 8.81 -8.59 -0.64
CA SER A 112 8.29 -7.41 0.04
C SER A 112 6.81 -7.25 -0.24
N ILE A 113 6.00 -7.14 0.80
CA ILE A 113 4.55 -7.02 0.73
C ILE A 113 4.11 -5.72 1.36
N GLN A 114 3.33 -4.92 0.62
CA GLN A 114 2.64 -3.77 1.22
C GLN A 114 1.14 -3.92 1.04
N THR A 115 0.40 -3.84 2.15
CA THR A 115 -1.05 -4.02 2.13
C THR A 115 -1.79 -3.09 3.10
N LYS A 116 -3.11 -3.03 2.97
CA LYS A 116 -4.05 -2.40 3.91
C LYS A 116 -4.97 -3.43 4.57
N SER A 117 -4.65 -4.73 4.42
CA SER A 117 -5.51 -5.81 4.84
C SER A 117 -4.81 -6.75 5.81
N ASP A 118 -5.43 -7.01 6.95
CA ASP A 118 -5.01 -8.02 7.93
C ASP A 118 -5.15 -9.45 7.39
N LEU A 119 -5.78 -9.63 6.22
CA LEU A 119 -5.85 -10.93 5.53
C LEU A 119 -4.46 -11.53 5.23
N VAL A 120 -3.40 -10.73 5.23
CA VAL A 120 -2.02 -11.22 5.10
C VAL A 120 -1.66 -12.26 6.15
N LEU A 121 -2.27 -12.22 7.33
CA LEU A 121 -2.07 -13.19 8.42
C LEU A 121 -2.53 -14.61 8.05
N ARG A 122 -3.46 -14.75 7.08
CA ARG A 122 -3.85 -16.06 6.53
C ARG A 122 -2.65 -16.85 6.00
N ASP A 123 -1.66 -16.15 5.47
CA ASP A 123 -0.53 -16.73 4.76
C ASP A 123 0.75 -16.79 5.61
N LEU A 124 0.62 -16.59 6.93
CA LEU A 124 1.73 -16.62 7.89
C LEU A 124 2.53 -17.94 7.83
N ASP A 125 1.87 -19.03 7.54
CA ASP A 125 2.47 -20.36 7.34
C ASP A 125 3.48 -20.39 6.19
N ILE A 126 3.22 -19.63 5.12
CA ILE A 126 4.09 -19.52 3.95
C ILE A 126 5.15 -18.44 4.17
N LEU A 127 4.76 -17.28 4.73
CA LEU A 127 5.68 -16.17 4.97
C LEU A 127 6.88 -16.58 5.84
N LYS A 128 6.67 -17.48 6.80
CA LYS A 128 7.73 -18.07 7.64
C LYS A 128 8.73 -18.95 6.88
N GLN A 129 8.38 -19.39 5.67
CA GLN A 129 9.25 -20.24 4.84
C GLN A 129 10.11 -19.42 3.88
N ILE A 130 9.90 -18.13 3.80
CA ILE A 130 10.66 -17.21 2.95
C ILE A 130 11.77 -16.58 3.80
N ASP A 131 13.02 -16.88 3.46
CA ASP A 131 14.20 -16.47 4.24
C ASP A 131 14.31 -14.93 4.38
N ASP A 132 14.02 -14.20 3.33
CA ASP A 132 14.01 -12.73 3.30
C ASP A 132 12.60 -12.24 2.93
N CYS A 133 11.79 -12.03 3.97
CA CYS A 133 10.40 -11.61 3.86
C CYS A 133 10.14 -10.38 4.72
N GLU A 134 9.62 -9.34 4.09
CA GLU A 134 9.10 -8.18 4.81
C GLU A 134 7.62 -7.92 4.48
N VAL A 135 6.87 -7.53 5.49
CA VAL A 135 5.45 -7.17 5.36
C VAL A 135 5.20 -5.81 5.97
N GLY A 136 4.64 -4.92 5.17
CA GLY A 136 4.32 -3.56 5.59
C GLY A 136 2.86 -3.21 5.46
N PHE A 137 2.42 -2.32 6.35
CA PHE A 137 1.07 -1.76 6.28
C PHE A 137 1.10 -0.28 5.93
N THR A 138 0.21 0.09 5.00
CA THR A 138 -0.11 1.51 4.80
C THR A 138 -0.93 2.00 6.00
N ILE A 139 -0.55 3.13 6.59
CA ILE A 139 -1.27 3.79 7.68
C ILE A 139 -1.25 5.29 7.41
N ILE A 140 -2.44 5.88 7.23
CA ILE A 140 -2.57 7.29 6.84
C ILE A 140 -2.94 8.22 8.00
N THR A 141 -3.45 7.66 9.09
CA THR A 141 -3.94 8.39 10.27
C THR A 141 -4.13 7.42 11.44
N LEU A 142 -4.29 7.96 12.66
CA LEU A 142 -4.76 7.21 13.84
C LEU A 142 -6.27 7.37 14.08
N ASP A 143 -6.94 8.20 13.29
CA ASP A 143 -8.38 8.42 13.39
C ASP A 143 -9.13 7.48 12.45
N GLU A 144 -9.89 6.54 13.03
CA GLU A 144 -10.63 5.54 12.29
C GLU A 144 -11.76 6.15 11.43
N LYS A 145 -12.33 7.28 11.86
CA LYS A 145 -13.34 8.00 11.06
C LYS A 145 -12.75 8.58 9.80
N ILE A 146 -11.53 9.14 9.91
CA ILE A 146 -10.78 9.64 8.74
C ILE A 146 -10.34 8.47 7.85
N ARG A 147 -9.78 7.40 8.45
CA ARG A 147 -9.40 6.21 7.69
C ARG A 147 -10.58 5.67 6.87
N SER A 148 -11.76 5.48 7.46
CA SER A 148 -12.93 4.92 6.78
C SER A 148 -13.43 5.77 5.60
N LYS A 149 -13.27 7.10 5.67
CA LYS A 149 -13.59 8.01 4.56
C LYS A 149 -12.62 7.91 3.38
N PHE A 150 -11.32 7.75 3.68
CA PHE A 150 -10.28 7.69 2.63
C PHE A 150 -9.99 6.27 2.13
N GLU A 151 -10.26 5.24 2.94
CA GLU A 151 -9.98 3.83 2.66
C GLU A 151 -11.20 2.95 3.02
N PRO A 152 -12.31 3.06 2.30
CA PRO A 152 -13.62 2.55 2.75
C PRO A 152 -13.66 1.04 3.02
N VAL A 153 -12.94 0.23 2.25
CA VAL A 153 -13.02 -1.25 2.31
C VAL A 153 -11.75 -1.89 2.91
N SER A 154 -10.79 -1.10 3.35
CA SER A 154 -9.57 -1.64 3.97
C SER A 154 -9.80 -2.04 5.43
N SER A 155 -8.91 -2.86 5.98
CA SER A 155 -8.92 -3.21 7.42
C SER A 155 -8.83 -1.97 8.30
N THR A 156 -9.38 -2.03 9.50
CA THR A 156 -9.30 -0.95 10.48
C THR A 156 -7.85 -0.68 10.91
N ILE A 157 -7.60 0.47 11.51
CA ILE A 157 -6.27 0.82 12.04
C ILE A 157 -5.86 -0.22 13.10
N GLU A 158 -6.79 -0.59 13.98
CA GLU A 158 -6.54 -1.58 15.03
C GLU A 158 -6.18 -2.96 14.47
N GLN A 159 -6.89 -3.43 13.44
CA GLN A 159 -6.58 -4.68 12.76
C GLN A 159 -5.18 -4.67 12.14
N ARG A 160 -4.76 -3.54 11.52
CA ARG A 160 -3.41 -3.40 10.95
C ARG A 160 -2.33 -3.39 12.04
N PHE A 161 -2.57 -2.76 13.18
CA PHE A 161 -1.64 -2.75 14.31
C PHE A 161 -1.52 -4.13 14.95
N GLU A 162 -2.63 -4.84 15.14
CA GLU A 162 -2.58 -6.21 15.64
C GLU A 162 -1.87 -7.16 14.66
N ALA A 163 -2.08 -6.96 13.34
CA ALA A 163 -1.36 -7.72 12.33
C ALA A 163 0.16 -7.47 12.37
N LEU A 164 0.60 -6.22 12.51
CA LEU A 164 2.02 -5.89 12.70
C LEU A 164 2.61 -6.59 13.94
N LYS A 165 1.89 -6.58 15.06
CA LYS A 165 2.30 -7.24 16.30
C LYS A 165 2.43 -8.76 16.13
N ILE A 166 1.45 -9.39 15.45
CA ILE A 166 1.48 -10.84 15.18
C ILE A 166 2.65 -11.19 14.27
N LEU A 167 2.89 -10.41 13.21
CA LEU A 167 4.01 -10.64 12.28
C LEU A 167 5.34 -10.53 13.02
N ASN A 168 5.57 -9.48 13.81
CA ASN A 168 6.79 -9.28 14.59
C ASN A 168 7.00 -10.42 15.62
N LYS A 169 5.93 -10.87 16.31
CA LYS A 169 6.00 -12.03 17.21
C LYS A 169 6.43 -13.30 16.48
N ASN A 170 6.13 -13.40 15.20
CA ASN A 170 6.50 -14.53 14.34
C ASN A 170 7.83 -14.31 13.58
N LYS A 171 8.61 -13.28 13.96
CA LYS A 171 9.93 -12.95 13.40
C LYS A 171 9.90 -12.57 11.90
N ILE A 172 8.74 -12.14 11.39
CA ILE A 172 8.65 -11.54 10.06
C ILE A 172 9.05 -10.07 10.18
N THR A 173 9.99 -9.62 9.36
CA THR A 173 10.37 -8.22 9.28
C THR A 173 9.17 -7.36 8.89
N THR A 174 8.95 -6.26 9.62
CA THR A 174 7.82 -5.38 9.34
C THR A 174 8.26 -3.96 9.04
N PHE A 175 7.50 -3.31 8.16
CA PHE A 175 7.61 -1.87 7.92
C PHE A 175 6.23 -1.20 7.93
N ALA A 176 6.23 0.12 8.07
CA ALA A 176 5.02 0.91 7.89
C ALA A 176 5.21 1.93 6.78
N PHE A 177 4.17 2.13 5.99
CA PHE A 177 4.12 3.15 4.95
C PHE A 177 3.10 4.22 5.35
N LEU A 178 3.59 5.34 5.91
CA LEU A 178 2.77 6.51 6.19
C LEU A 178 2.57 7.28 4.88
N GLY A 179 1.73 6.73 4.03
CA GLY A 179 1.55 7.19 2.67
C GLY A 179 0.14 6.95 2.11
N PRO A 180 -0.51 8.06 1.74
CA PRO A 180 -0.01 9.42 1.85
C PRO A 180 -0.18 10.00 3.26
N VAL A 181 0.77 10.85 3.66
CA VAL A 181 0.51 11.82 4.72
C VAL A 181 -0.60 12.74 4.21
N LEU A 182 -1.74 12.73 4.90
CA LEU A 182 -2.92 13.49 4.51
C LEU A 182 -2.80 14.94 4.98
N PRO A 183 -2.91 15.94 4.08
CA PRO A 183 -2.94 17.34 4.47
C PRO A 183 -4.02 17.60 5.53
N TYR A 184 -3.68 18.39 6.55
CA TYR A 184 -4.52 18.73 7.70
C TYR A 184 -4.67 17.58 8.71
N PHE A 185 -4.96 16.35 8.26
CA PHE A 185 -5.27 15.22 9.15
C PHE A 185 -4.03 14.56 9.75
N SER A 186 -2.96 14.39 8.97
CA SER A 186 -1.74 13.71 9.44
C SER A 186 -0.42 14.43 9.11
N ASP A 187 -0.46 15.67 8.59
CA ASP A 187 0.72 16.44 8.21
C ASP A 187 1.24 17.39 9.31
N ASN A 188 0.78 17.23 10.55
CA ASN A 188 1.20 18.01 11.68
C ASN A 188 2.08 17.23 12.67
N LYS A 189 2.92 17.94 13.41
CA LYS A 189 3.90 17.36 14.35
C LYS A 189 3.28 16.41 15.37
N LYS A 190 2.12 16.78 15.94
CA LYS A 190 1.43 15.97 16.94
C LYS A 190 1.05 14.59 16.39
N THR A 191 0.41 14.57 15.22
CA THR A 191 -0.06 13.33 14.60
C THR A 191 1.11 12.47 14.12
N ILE A 192 2.13 13.06 13.48
CA ILE A 192 3.33 12.32 13.03
C ILE A 192 4.03 11.69 14.23
N ASN A 193 4.29 12.43 15.31
CA ASN A 193 4.92 11.89 16.51
C ASN A 193 4.11 10.75 17.13
N SER A 194 2.78 10.90 17.20
CA SER A 194 1.91 9.85 17.76
C SER A 194 1.95 8.57 16.91
N LEU A 195 1.94 8.70 15.58
CA LEU A 195 2.08 7.58 14.64
C LEU A 195 3.43 6.88 14.80
N LEU A 196 4.53 7.64 14.73
CA LEU A 196 5.88 7.10 14.84
C LEU A 196 6.12 6.43 16.20
N LYS A 197 5.66 7.03 17.29
CA LYS A 197 5.72 6.44 18.65
C LYS A 197 4.96 5.12 18.70
N LYS A 198 3.73 5.07 18.17
CA LYS A 198 2.93 3.83 18.12
C LYS A 198 3.63 2.73 17.34
N LEU A 199 4.19 3.05 16.16
CA LEU A 199 4.90 2.09 15.31
C LEU A 199 6.19 1.57 15.98
N SER A 200 6.94 2.44 16.65
CA SER A 200 8.12 2.05 17.44
C SER A 200 7.73 1.07 18.56
N GLN A 201 6.64 1.32 19.28
CA GLN A 201 6.13 0.43 20.33
C GLN A 201 5.69 -0.95 19.79
N LEU A 202 5.28 -1.02 18.53
CA LEU A 202 4.91 -2.27 17.85
C LEU A 202 6.12 -3.04 17.31
N GLY A 203 7.34 -2.50 17.44
CA GLY A 203 8.55 -3.13 16.94
C GLY A 203 8.73 -3.07 15.42
N VAL A 204 8.11 -2.07 14.76
CA VAL A 204 8.27 -1.87 13.32
C VAL A 204 9.72 -1.49 13.02
N GLY A 205 10.37 -2.19 12.08
CA GLY A 205 11.78 -1.99 11.77
C GLY A 205 12.05 -0.74 10.94
N LYS A 206 11.15 -0.38 10.02
CA LYS A 206 11.31 0.75 9.12
C LYS A 206 9.99 1.47 8.85
N VAL A 207 10.06 2.79 8.71
CA VAL A 207 8.90 3.62 8.35
C VAL A 207 9.22 4.47 7.14
N TYR A 208 8.39 4.35 6.10
CA TYR A 208 8.43 5.23 4.94
C TYR A 208 7.36 6.31 5.06
N LEU A 209 7.71 7.55 4.76
CA LEU A 209 6.75 8.65 4.66
C LEU A 209 6.67 9.16 3.22
N ASP A 210 5.47 9.18 2.68
CA ASP A 210 5.20 9.78 1.37
C ASP A 210 4.07 10.83 1.47
N LYS A 211 4.21 11.89 0.70
CA LYS A 211 3.17 12.92 0.61
C LYS A 211 2.05 12.49 -0.32
N ILE A 212 0.91 13.16 -0.21
CA ILE A 212 -0.20 12.94 -1.13
C ILE A 212 0.20 13.30 -2.58
N ASN A 213 -0.15 12.40 -3.50
CA ASN A 213 0.09 12.56 -4.92
C ASN A 213 -1.22 12.85 -5.64
N TYR A 214 -1.30 13.99 -6.32
CA TYR A 214 -2.51 14.44 -7.04
C TYR A 214 -2.50 14.07 -8.53
N LYS A 215 -1.75 13.02 -8.92
CA LYS A 215 -1.70 12.54 -10.30
C LYS A 215 -2.94 11.70 -10.66
N GLY A 216 -3.26 11.69 -11.94
CA GLY A 216 -4.38 10.89 -12.45
C GLY A 216 -5.74 11.44 -12.04
N ARG A 217 -6.69 10.51 -11.84
CA ARG A 217 -8.09 10.83 -11.50
C ARG A 217 -8.35 10.98 -10.00
N ASN A 218 -7.33 10.80 -9.15
CA ASN A 218 -7.53 10.82 -7.71
C ASN A 218 -7.91 12.20 -7.18
N TRP A 219 -7.43 13.30 -7.80
CA TRP A 219 -7.82 14.65 -7.38
C TRP A 219 -9.34 14.86 -7.39
N ASN A 220 -10.03 14.36 -8.41
CA ASN A 220 -11.49 14.51 -8.50
C ASN A 220 -12.20 13.82 -7.33
N ARG A 221 -11.70 12.64 -6.90
CA ARG A 221 -12.24 11.90 -5.77
C ARG A 221 -11.89 12.57 -4.44
N ILE A 222 -10.64 12.99 -4.28
CA ILE A 222 -10.17 13.73 -3.10
C ILE A 222 -10.97 15.03 -2.96
N SER A 223 -11.05 15.84 -4.01
CA SER A 223 -11.75 17.13 -3.97
C SER A 223 -13.25 16.96 -3.70
N LYS A 224 -13.89 15.92 -4.24
CA LYS A 224 -15.29 15.60 -3.95
C LYS A 224 -15.46 15.26 -2.47
N LEU A 225 -14.65 14.33 -1.94
CA LEU A 225 -14.70 13.95 -0.52
C LEU A 225 -14.50 15.17 0.39
N ILE A 226 -13.45 15.97 0.14
CA ILE A 226 -13.14 17.13 0.99
C ILE A 226 -14.25 18.18 0.93
N LYS A 227 -14.78 18.48 -0.26
CA LYS A 227 -15.90 19.46 -0.40
C LYS A 227 -17.17 18.99 0.32
N THR A 228 -17.43 17.67 0.32
CA THR A 228 -18.67 17.12 0.91
C THR A 228 -18.55 16.95 2.43
N ASP A 229 -17.45 16.40 2.91
CA ASP A 229 -17.34 15.96 4.30
C ASP A 229 -16.50 16.92 5.18
N PHE A 230 -15.67 17.77 4.56
CA PHE A 230 -14.71 18.66 5.23
C PHE A 230 -14.53 19.98 4.48
N PRO A 231 -15.61 20.73 4.17
CA PRO A 231 -15.55 21.91 3.30
C PRO A 231 -14.60 22.99 3.84
N GLU A 232 -14.44 23.10 5.14
CA GLU A 232 -13.59 24.10 5.81
C GLU A 232 -12.10 23.95 5.48
N ILE A 233 -11.63 22.77 5.11
CA ILE A 233 -10.22 22.53 4.77
C ILE A 233 -9.97 22.45 3.26
N PHE A 234 -10.99 22.67 2.42
CA PHE A 234 -10.85 22.54 0.97
C PHE A 234 -9.76 23.45 0.40
N ASN A 235 -9.68 24.69 0.88
CA ASN A 235 -8.66 25.65 0.44
C ASN A 235 -7.24 25.19 0.80
N TYR A 236 -7.07 24.50 1.92
CA TYR A 236 -5.78 23.90 2.28
C TYR A 236 -5.37 22.80 1.31
N TYR A 237 -6.29 21.90 0.94
CA TYR A 237 -6.04 20.88 -0.08
C TYR A 237 -5.72 21.48 -1.45
N LEU A 238 -6.42 22.53 -1.84
CA LEU A 238 -6.16 23.26 -3.09
C LEU A 238 -4.78 23.90 -3.09
N TRP A 239 -4.38 24.50 -1.97
CA TRP A 239 -3.02 25.04 -1.79
C TRP A 239 -1.96 23.93 -1.90
N THR A 240 -2.12 22.79 -1.21
CA THR A 240 -1.14 21.69 -1.26
C THR A 240 -0.97 21.13 -2.66
N LYS A 241 -2.05 21.10 -3.45
CA LYS A 241 -2.03 20.66 -4.85
C LYS A 241 -1.28 21.65 -5.75
N ASN A 242 -1.52 22.95 -5.57
CA ASN A 242 -0.99 24.01 -6.45
C ASN A 242 0.44 24.40 -6.06
N SER A 243 0.79 24.32 -4.78
CA SER A 243 2.08 24.73 -4.22
C SER A 243 2.93 23.53 -3.79
N LYS A 244 3.05 22.53 -4.65
CA LYS A 244 3.69 21.23 -4.34
C LYS A 244 5.08 21.36 -3.72
N GLY A 245 5.93 22.25 -4.22
CA GLY A 245 7.28 22.49 -3.70
C GLY A 245 7.29 23.05 -2.28
N LEU A 246 6.44 24.07 -2.03
CA LEU A 246 6.30 24.66 -0.71
C LEU A 246 5.72 23.68 0.31
N TYR A 247 4.70 22.94 -0.09
CA TYR A 247 4.13 21.88 0.76
C TYR A 247 5.15 20.78 1.08
N SER A 248 5.91 20.33 0.08
CA SER A 248 6.97 19.34 0.30
C SER A 248 8.01 19.82 1.29
N LYS A 249 8.47 21.08 1.16
CA LYS A 249 9.43 21.70 2.09
C LYS A 249 8.87 21.78 3.50
N LYS A 250 7.64 22.28 3.66
CA LYS A 250 6.93 22.35 4.95
C LYS A 250 6.87 20.95 5.59
N LEU A 251 6.40 19.96 4.85
CA LEU A 251 6.22 18.61 5.38
C LEU A 251 7.55 17.96 5.75
N LYS A 252 8.61 18.12 4.92
CA LYS A 252 9.97 17.63 5.26
C LYS A 252 10.49 18.24 6.55
N ASN A 253 10.33 19.53 6.76
CA ASN A 253 10.73 20.20 7.99
C ASN A 253 9.97 19.62 9.20
N THR A 254 8.65 19.49 9.10
CA THR A 254 7.84 18.90 10.17
C THR A 254 8.27 17.47 10.51
N ILE A 255 8.56 16.65 9.48
CA ILE A 255 9.03 15.27 9.68
C ILE A 255 10.40 15.28 10.33
N SER A 256 11.35 16.11 9.86
CA SER A 256 12.70 16.20 10.42
C SER A 256 12.69 16.52 11.91
N GLU A 257 11.81 17.41 12.36
CA GLU A 257 11.63 17.72 13.78
C GLU A 257 11.06 16.53 14.60
N CYS A 258 10.28 15.65 13.95
CA CYS A 258 9.66 14.51 14.61
C CYS A 258 10.59 13.31 14.77
N ILE A 259 11.63 13.19 13.95
CA ILE A 259 12.50 12.00 13.91
C ILE A 259 13.81 12.16 14.72
N GLN A 260 14.15 13.38 15.18
CA GLN A 260 15.44 13.66 15.84
C GLN A 260 15.72 12.79 17.06
N ASP A 261 14.70 12.44 17.83
CA ASP A 261 14.85 11.69 19.11
C ASP A 261 14.36 10.24 19.01
N LEU A 262 14.03 9.75 17.81
CA LEU A 262 13.46 8.41 17.64
C LEU A 262 14.52 7.38 17.20
N ARG A 263 14.58 6.26 17.91
CA ARG A 263 15.35 5.07 17.51
C ARG A 263 14.58 4.24 16.44
N LEU A 264 14.05 4.90 15.42
CA LEU A 264 13.26 4.28 14.36
C LEU A 264 13.88 4.66 13.01
N ASN A 265 14.08 3.68 12.14
CA ASN A 265 14.57 3.96 10.79
C ASN A 265 13.45 4.59 9.97
N VAL A 266 13.56 5.88 9.69
CA VAL A 266 12.54 6.67 8.98
C VAL A 266 13.10 7.20 7.67
N GLU A 267 12.42 6.89 6.58
CA GLU A 267 12.80 7.32 5.23
C GLU A 267 11.69 8.19 4.61
N VAL A 268 12.06 9.35 4.10
CA VAL A 268 11.15 10.25 3.36
C VAL A 268 11.34 10.03 1.87
N VAL A 269 10.31 9.55 1.19
CA VAL A 269 10.37 9.08 -0.21
C VAL A 269 9.80 10.07 -1.25
N PHE A 270 9.74 11.39 -0.93
CA PHE A 270 9.25 12.42 -1.86
C PHE A 270 10.15 13.64 -1.96
#